data_f63f554f3f67e6737b6a8aa0a2c2031c
#
_entry.id   f63f554f3f67e6737b6a8aa0a2c2031c
#
_cell.length_a   1.000
_cell.length_b   1.000
_cell.length_c   1.000
_cell.angle_alpha   90.00
_cell.angle_beta   90.00
_cell.angle_gamma   90.00
#
_symmetry.space_group_name_H-M   'P 1'
#
loop_
_entity.id
_entity.type
_entity.pdbx_description
1 polymer ?
#
loop_
_entity_poly.entity_id
_entity_poly.type
_entity_poly.pdbx_seq_one_letter_code
_entity_poly.pdbx_strand_id
1 'polypeptide(L)'
;MITQTLEMNQEDQTASYQMIKEEHLASLVITSQTLAGSRVLKSTYQQVVFSDCVFYAVEFQGVVFDNCVFENCNFEFSHIRRCKFKNCSFVNCTWKATSTIDTVYADCTLDSFLSRLTESNGNEMAFSFDIALQIAA
;
A
#
# COMPACT_ATOMS: atom_id res chain seq x y z
N MET A 1 -24.27 -2.54 4.03
CA MET A 1 -23.03 -1.87 3.67
C MET A 1 -22.60 -2.30 2.29
N ILE A 2 -22.14 -1.36 1.51
CA ILE A 2 -21.71 -1.64 0.14
C ILE A 2 -20.21 -1.91 0.16
N THR A 3 -19.79 -3.04 -0.39
CA THR A 3 -18.39 -3.36 -0.56
C THR A 3 -18.00 -3.00 -1.98
N GLN A 4 -16.99 -2.14 -2.09
CA GLN A 4 -16.42 -1.74 -3.37
C GLN A 4 -15.08 -2.44 -3.55
N THR A 5 -14.61 -2.49 -4.79
CA THR A 5 -13.27 -2.92 -5.08
C THR A 5 -12.40 -1.71 -5.41
N LEU A 6 -11.08 -1.88 -5.31
CA LEU A 6 -10.18 -0.85 -5.81
C LEU A 6 -10.19 -0.80 -7.33
N GLU A 7 -10.66 -1.85 -7.99
CA GLU A 7 -10.84 -1.86 -9.43
C GLU A 7 -12.21 -1.28 -9.76
N MET A 8 -12.27 0.02 -9.94
CA MET A 8 -13.51 0.72 -10.26
C MET A 8 -13.63 0.90 -11.77
N ASN A 9 -14.86 1.11 -12.25
CA ASN A 9 -15.03 1.35 -13.66
C ASN A 9 -14.50 2.74 -14.05
N GLN A 10 -14.36 2.96 -15.34
CA GLN A 10 -13.77 4.19 -15.86
C GLN A 10 -14.55 5.46 -15.53
N GLU A 11 -15.85 5.32 -15.34
CA GLU A 11 -16.70 6.48 -15.11
C GLU A 11 -16.67 6.94 -13.66
N ASP A 12 -16.38 6.04 -12.74
CA ASP A 12 -16.38 6.35 -11.32
C ASP A 12 -14.95 6.23 -10.80
N GLN A 13 -14.21 7.33 -10.88
CA GLN A 13 -12.81 7.35 -10.46
C GLN A 13 -12.61 7.71 -9.00
N THR A 14 -13.70 8.01 -8.29
CA THR A 14 -13.64 8.35 -6.89
C THR A 14 -14.60 7.48 -6.11
N ALA A 15 -14.06 6.76 -5.13
CA ALA A 15 -14.88 6.00 -4.17
C ALA A 15 -14.73 6.65 -2.80
N SER A 16 -15.86 6.94 -2.16
CA SER A 16 -15.87 7.60 -0.86
C SER A 16 -16.64 6.77 0.15
N TYR A 17 -16.07 6.70 1.36
CA TYR A 17 -16.70 6.04 2.49
C TYR A 17 -17.08 4.59 2.22
N GLN A 18 -16.22 3.91 1.48
CA GLN A 18 -16.42 2.51 1.14
C GLN A 18 -15.73 1.62 2.15
N MET A 19 -16.24 0.40 2.28
CA MET A 19 -15.50 -0.64 2.98
C MET A 19 -15.16 -1.73 1.96
N ILE A 20 -13.88 -1.93 1.76
CA ILE A 20 -13.35 -2.97 0.89
C ILE A 20 -12.81 -4.05 1.81
N LYS A 21 -13.39 -5.25 1.72
CA LYS A 21 -13.06 -6.30 2.67
C LYS A 21 -12.85 -7.62 1.96
N GLU A 22 -11.76 -8.26 2.30
CA GLU A 22 -11.44 -9.61 1.78
C GLU A 22 -11.41 -9.65 0.24
N GLU A 23 -10.92 -8.56 -0.35
CA GLU A 23 -10.75 -8.48 -1.80
C GLU A 23 -9.43 -9.16 -2.19
N HIS A 24 -9.43 -9.85 -3.32
CA HIS A 24 -8.23 -10.47 -3.87
C HIS A 24 -8.11 -10.06 -5.33
N LEU A 25 -7.11 -9.24 -5.62
CA LEU A 25 -6.82 -8.82 -6.99
C LEU A 25 -5.43 -9.27 -7.39
N ALA A 26 -5.26 -9.60 -8.66
CA ALA A 26 -3.98 -10.04 -9.18
C ALA A 26 -3.77 -9.58 -10.60
N SER A 27 -2.52 -9.16 -10.89
CA SER A 27 -2.05 -8.87 -12.25
C SER A 27 -2.88 -7.78 -12.93
N LEU A 28 -3.07 -6.68 -12.23
CA LEU A 28 -3.88 -5.55 -12.71
C LEU A 28 -3.06 -4.26 -12.67
N VAL A 29 -3.49 -3.30 -13.48
CA VAL A 29 -3.03 -1.91 -13.37
C VAL A 29 -4.24 -1.06 -13.01
N ILE A 30 -4.14 -0.37 -11.87
CA ILE A 30 -5.18 0.52 -11.38
C ILE A 30 -4.65 1.94 -11.54
N THR A 31 -5.34 2.73 -12.35
CA THR A 31 -4.84 4.04 -12.77
C THR A 31 -5.82 5.14 -12.41
N SER A 32 -5.28 6.25 -11.89
CA SER A 32 -6.02 7.50 -11.71
C SER A 32 -7.30 7.33 -10.88
N GLN A 33 -7.24 6.52 -9.85
CA GLN A 33 -8.36 6.30 -8.95
C GLN A 33 -8.16 7.10 -7.67
N THR A 34 -9.25 7.57 -7.10
CA THR A 34 -9.23 8.24 -5.80
C THR A 34 -10.10 7.45 -4.83
N LEU A 35 -9.52 7.06 -3.72
CA LEU A 35 -10.24 6.42 -2.63
C LEU A 35 -10.20 7.37 -1.45
N ALA A 36 -11.37 7.76 -0.94
CA ALA A 36 -11.46 8.76 0.12
C ALA A 36 -12.31 8.28 1.28
N GLY A 37 -11.83 8.51 2.50
CA GLY A 37 -12.59 8.20 3.72
C GLY A 37 -12.98 6.73 3.84
N SER A 38 -12.20 5.85 3.26
CA SER A 38 -12.57 4.45 3.11
C SER A 38 -11.66 3.55 3.93
N ARG A 39 -12.07 2.30 4.10
CA ARG A 39 -11.29 1.30 4.81
C ARG A 39 -11.07 0.10 3.90
N VAL A 40 -9.83 -0.35 3.85
CA VAL A 40 -9.46 -1.55 3.12
C VAL A 40 -8.98 -2.56 4.15
N LEU A 41 -9.72 -3.67 4.28
CA LEU A 41 -9.51 -4.63 5.36
C LEU A 41 -9.24 -6.02 4.80
N LYS A 42 -8.22 -6.68 5.33
CA LYS A 42 -7.99 -8.12 5.11
C LYS A 42 -8.02 -8.52 3.64
N SER A 43 -7.44 -7.70 2.80
CA SER A 43 -7.42 -7.92 1.35
C SER A 43 -6.02 -8.30 0.91
N THR A 44 -5.91 -8.88 -0.28
CA THR A 44 -4.64 -9.30 -0.84
C THR A 44 -4.53 -8.80 -2.27
N TYR A 45 -3.43 -8.14 -2.56
CA TYR A 45 -3.15 -7.62 -3.90
C TYR A 45 -1.82 -8.18 -4.37
N GLN A 46 -1.82 -8.88 -5.51
CA GLN A 46 -0.63 -9.52 -6.07
C GLN A 46 -0.36 -8.97 -7.46
N GLN A 47 0.87 -8.52 -7.71
CA GLN A 47 1.27 -8.01 -9.01
C GLN A 47 0.32 -6.92 -9.51
N VAL A 48 -0.06 -6.02 -8.63
CA VAL A 48 -0.93 -4.90 -8.97
C VAL A 48 -0.08 -3.64 -9.02
N VAL A 49 -0.27 -2.86 -10.08
CA VAL A 49 0.38 -1.56 -10.20
C VAL A 49 -0.68 -0.50 -9.89
N PHE A 50 -0.40 0.34 -8.90
CA PHE A 50 -1.22 1.51 -8.59
C PHE A 50 -0.51 2.72 -9.16
N SER A 51 -1.10 3.34 -10.17
CA SER A 51 -0.50 4.46 -10.87
C SER A 51 -1.39 5.69 -10.77
N ASP A 52 -0.81 6.81 -10.35
CA ASP A 52 -1.53 8.07 -10.23
C ASP A 52 -2.79 7.98 -9.36
N CYS A 53 -2.71 7.21 -8.29
CA CYS A 53 -3.83 7.02 -7.38
C CYS A 53 -3.71 7.95 -6.18
N VAL A 54 -4.87 8.30 -5.62
CA VAL A 54 -4.95 9.12 -4.41
C VAL A 54 -5.66 8.33 -3.32
N PHE A 55 -5.02 8.24 -2.17
CA PHE A 55 -5.60 7.63 -0.99
C PHE A 55 -5.74 8.71 0.08
N TYR A 56 -6.95 9.21 0.25
CA TYR A 56 -7.23 10.30 1.16
C TYR A 56 -8.07 9.81 2.34
N ALA A 57 -7.53 9.93 3.53
CA ALA A 57 -8.20 9.46 4.74
C ALA A 57 -8.62 7.98 4.64
N VAL A 58 -7.73 7.16 4.12
CA VAL A 58 -7.97 5.72 3.95
C VAL A 58 -7.26 4.96 5.05
N GLU A 59 -7.93 3.96 5.59
CA GLU A 59 -7.30 3.04 6.53
C GLU A 59 -7.10 1.70 5.84
N PHE A 60 -5.85 1.25 5.80
CA PHE A 60 -5.50 -0.10 5.37
C PHE A 60 -5.20 -0.91 6.61
N GLN A 61 -5.89 -2.02 6.81
CA GLN A 61 -5.67 -2.87 7.96
C GLN A 61 -5.65 -4.33 7.57
N GLY A 62 -4.58 -5.02 7.92
CA GLY A 62 -4.46 -6.44 7.64
C GLY A 62 -4.39 -6.76 6.16
N VAL A 63 -3.86 -5.86 5.35
CA VAL A 63 -3.78 -6.02 3.89
C VAL A 63 -2.40 -6.52 3.52
N VAL A 64 -2.35 -7.43 2.55
CA VAL A 64 -1.09 -7.93 2.00
C VAL A 64 -0.94 -7.44 0.57
N PHE A 65 0.19 -6.76 0.33
CA PHE A 65 0.59 -6.35 -1.02
C PHE A 65 1.83 -7.15 -1.41
N ASP A 66 1.72 -7.96 -2.45
CA ASP A 66 2.80 -8.83 -2.90
C ASP A 66 3.18 -8.49 -4.33
N ASN A 67 4.44 -8.12 -4.55
CA ASN A 67 4.92 -7.71 -5.87
C ASN A 67 4.11 -6.57 -6.47
N CYS A 68 3.74 -5.59 -5.65
CA CYS A 68 2.98 -4.44 -6.10
C CYS A 68 3.88 -3.24 -6.32
N VAL A 69 3.45 -2.34 -7.18
CA VAL A 69 4.14 -1.08 -7.43
C VAL A 69 3.17 0.06 -7.18
N PHE A 70 3.63 1.04 -6.42
CA PHE A 70 2.90 2.28 -6.20
C PHE A 70 3.71 3.39 -6.85
N GLU A 71 3.22 3.92 -7.96
CA GLU A 71 3.93 4.99 -8.65
C GLU A 71 3.05 6.23 -8.77
N ASN A 72 3.63 7.37 -8.47
CA ASN A 72 2.93 8.66 -8.50
C ASN A 72 1.66 8.65 -7.67
N CYS A 73 1.68 7.98 -6.53
CA CYS A 73 0.53 7.91 -5.65
C CYS A 73 0.63 8.92 -4.53
N ASN A 74 -0.51 9.47 -4.14
CA ASN A 74 -0.61 10.39 -3.01
C ASN A 74 -1.30 9.68 -1.85
N PHE A 75 -0.65 9.70 -0.70
CA PHE A 75 -1.27 9.24 0.54
C PHE A 75 -1.43 10.46 1.45
N GLU A 76 -2.67 10.82 1.77
CA GLU A 76 -2.96 11.94 2.64
C GLU A 76 -3.88 11.52 3.77
N PHE A 77 -3.50 11.85 4.99
CA PHE A 77 -4.28 11.53 6.20
C PHE A 77 -4.67 10.05 6.27
N SER A 78 -3.82 9.19 5.74
CA SER A 78 -4.12 7.78 5.68
C SER A 78 -3.33 7.01 6.74
N HIS A 79 -3.80 5.81 7.06
CA HIS A 79 -3.17 4.97 8.05
C HIS A 79 -3.00 3.58 7.52
N ILE A 80 -1.81 3.05 7.70
CA ILE A 80 -1.46 1.68 7.31
C ILE A 80 -1.18 0.92 8.60
N ARG A 81 -1.99 -0.10 8.90
CA ARG A 81 -1.89 -0.84 10.15
C ARG A 81 -1.86 -2.33 9.91
N ARG A 82 -0.90 -3.00 10.51
CA ARG A 82 -0.80 -4.47 10.47
C ARG A 82 -0.87 -5.01 9.05
N CYS A 83 -0.27 -4.29 8.14
CA CYS A 83 -0.19 -4.70 6.74
C CYS A 83 1.15 -5.35 6.46
N LYS A 84 1.26 -5.96 5.30
CA LYS A 84 2.51 -6.52 4.84
C LYS A 84 2.73 -6.16 3.39
N PHE A 85 3.86 -5.54 3.13
CA PHE A 85 4.32 -5.25 1.78
C PHE A 85 5.50 -6.15 1.48
N LYS A 86 5.37 -6.99 0.46
CA LYS A 86 6.39 -7.94 0.08
C LYS A 86 6.81 -7.71 -1.36
N ASN A 87 8.11 -7.48 -1.59
CA ASN A 87 8.64 -7.18 -2.92
C ASN A 87 7.91 -6.03 -3.61
N CYS A 88 7.61 -4.99 -2.86
CA CYS A 88 6.90 -3.83 -3.39
C CYS A 88 7.85 -2.67 -3.61
N SER A 89 7.48 -1.77 -4.51
CA SER A 89 8.22 -0.54 -4.69
C SER A 89 7.29 0.66 -4.67
N PHE A 90 7.83 1.78 -4.17
CA PHE A 90 7.13 3.04 -4.06
C PHE A 90 7.95 4.09 -4.80
N VAL A 91 7.41 4.58 -5.91
CA VAL A 91 8.12 5.51 -6.80
C VAL A 91 7.33 6.81 -6.89
N ASN A 92 7.99 7.91 -6.56
CA ASN A 92 7.38 9.25 -6.62
C ASN A 92 6.06 9.34 -5.86
N CYS A 93 6.02 8.75 -4.68
CA CYS A 93 4.83 8.82 -3.84
C CYS A 93 4.96 9.96 -2.83
N THR A 94 3.83 10.52 -2.42
CA THR A 94 3.78 11.52 -1.35
C THR A 94 3.03 10.96 -0.15
N TRP A 95 3.46 11.40 1.03
CA TRP A 95 3.00 10.85 2.29
C TRP A 95 2.66 11.98 3.25
N LYS A 96 1.52 12.61 3.05
CA LYS A 96 1.14 13.75 3.88
C LYS A 96 0.29 13.29 5.06
N ALA A 97 0.74 13.59 6.27
CA ALA A 97 0.01 13.24 7.50
C ALA A 97 -0.47 11.78 7.50
N THR A 98 0.38 10.89 7.00
CA THR A 98 0.08 9.46 6.87
C THR A 98 0.96 8.70 7.83
N SER A 99 0.42 7.66 8.44
CA SER A 99 1.15 6.83 9.41
C SER A 99 1.20 5.38 8.97
N THR A 100 2.22 4.69 9.45
CA THR A 100 2.35 3.25 9.28
C THR A 100 2.67 2.65 10.64
N ILE A 101 1.92 1.63 11.04
CA ILE A 101 1.98 1.05 12.38
C ILE A 101 1.94 -0.47 12.26
N ASP A 102 2.82 -1.14 12.98
CA ASP A 102 2.86 -2.61 13.05
C ASP A 102 2.81 -3.26 11.66
N THR A 103 3.53 -2.68 10.72
CA THR A 103 3.53 -3.12 9.32
C THR A 103 4.90 -3.63 8.92
N VAL A 104 4.93 -4.66 8.11
CA VAL A 104 6.17 -5.27 7.62
C VAL A 104 6.41 -4.87 6.18
N TYR A 105 7.61 -4.41 5.91
CA TYR A 105 8.09 -4.09 4.57
C TYR A 105 9.23 -5.05 4.24
N ALA A 106 8.90 -6.14 3.54
CA ALA A 106 9.86 -7.19 3.23
C ALA A 106 10.34 -7.07 1.79
N ASP A 107 11.65 -6.90 1.60
CA ASP A 107 12.28 -6.79 0.29
C ASP A 107 11.65 -5.68 -0.55
N CYS A 108 11.38 -4.54 0.07
CA CYS A 108 10.73 -3.41 -0.58
C CYS A 108 11.72 -2.31 -0.91
N THR A 109 11.41 -1.56 -1.96
CA THR A 109 12.12 -0.34 -2.30
C THR A 109 11.27 0.84 -1.83
N LEU A 110 11.75 1.55 -0.82
CA LEU A 110 11.03 2.66 -0.23
C LEU A 110 11.72 3.97 -0.58
N ASP A 111 10.92 5.04 -0.72
CA ASP A 111 11.51 6.36 -0.79
C ASP A 111 12.01 6.80 0.60
N SER A 112 12.77 7.88 0.65
CA SER A 112 13.38 8.32 1.91
C SER A 112 12.35 8.73 2.95
N PHE A 113 11.20 9.23 2.54
CA PHE A 113 10.18 9.65 3.47
C PHE A 113 9.51 8.44 4.12
N LEU A 114 9.07 7.48 3.32
CA LEU A 114 8.46 6.27 3.83
C LEU A 114 9.46 5.48 4.68
N SER A 115 10.71 5.43 4.26
CA SER A 115 11.75 4.75 5.01
C SER A 115 11.85 5.30 6.43
N ARG A 116 11.73 6.60 6.60
CA ARG A 116 11.75 7.18 7.94
C ARG A 116 10.50 6.88 8.74
N LEU A 117 9.35 6.80 8.09
CA LEU A 117 8.11 6.43 8.78
C LEU A 117 8.18 5.01 9.35
N THR A 118 8.98 4.14 8.76
CA THR A 118 9.09 2.75 9.20
C THR A 118 10.03 2.57 10.40
N GLU A 119 10.73 3.62 10.84
CA GLU A 119 11.70 3.50 11.92
C GLU A 119 11.07 3.36 13.30
N SER A 120 9.77 3.57 13.41
CA SER A 120 9.08 3.55 14.70
C SER A 120 7.71 2.89 14.55
N ASN A 121 6.95 2.90 15.65
CA ASN A 121 5.57 2.42 15.68
C ASN A 121 5.40 0.94 15.31
N GLY A 122 6.38 0.11 15.68
CA GLY A 122 6.26 -1.33 15.50
C GLY A 122 6.44 -1.81 14.07
N ASN A 123 6.89 -0.96 13.17
CA ASN A 123 7.13 -1.37 11.80
C ASN A 123 8.44 -2.16 11.70
N GLU A 124 8.50 -3.01 10.69
CA GLU A 124 9.65 -3.85 10.46
C GLU A 124 10.06 -3.80 9.00
N MET A 125 11.35 -3.61 8.76
CA MET A 125 11.92 -3.76 7.42
C MET A 125 12.73 -5.05 7.40
N ALA A 126 12.42 -5.92 6.43
CA ALA A 126 13.08 -7.19 6.29
C ALA A 126 13.64 -7.33 4.88
N PHE A 127 14.86 -7.83 4.80
CA PHE A 127 15.52 -8.05 3.51
C PHE A 127 16.03 -9.48 3.48
N SER A 128 15.28 -10.32 2.79
CA SER A 128 15.63 -11.75 2.76
C SER A 128 16.98 -12.00 2.11
N PHE A 129 17.42 -11.12 1.22
CA PHE A 129 18.65 -11.32 0.53
C PHE A 129 19.87 -10.71 1.23
N ASP A 130 19.67 -10.04 2.35
CA ASP A 130 20.78 -9.56 3.18
C ASP A 130 21.67 -10.68 3.65
N ILE A 131 21.09 -11.84 3.88
CA ILE A 131 21.85 -13.00 4.28
C ILE A 131 22.89 -13.36 3.22
N ALA A 132 22.49 -13.30 1.96
CA ALA A 132 23.41 -13.59 0.87
C ALA A 132 24.55 -12.58 0.80
N LEU A 133 24.24 -11.31 1.04
CA LEU A 133 25.28 -10.28 1.08
C LEU A 133 26.24 -10.49 2.23
N GLN A 134 25.73 -10.85 3.38
CA GLN A 134 26.58 -11.11 4.54
C GLN A 134 27.50 -12.31 4.31
N ILE A 135 26.99 -13.32 3.65
CA ILE A 135 27.77 -14.49 3.32
C ILE A 135 28.85 -14.15 2.30
N ALA A 136 28.50 -13.30 1.34
CA ALA A 136 29.44 -12.91 0.29
C ALA A 136 30.52 -11.97 0.80
N ALA A 137 30.26 -11.27 1.87
CA ALA A 137 31.23 -10.39 2.48
C ALA A 137 32.22 -11.16 3.32
#